data_12fcaac0e7876556dae0aa4575218c55
#
_entry.id   12fcaac0e7876556dae0aa4575218c55
#
_cell.length_a   1.000
_cell.length_b   1.000
_cell.length_c   1.000
_cell.angle_alpha   90.00
_cell.angle_beta   90.00
_cell.angle_gamma   90.00
#
_symmetry.space_group_name_H-M   'P 1'
#
loop_
_entity.id
_entity.type
_entity.pdbx_description
1 polymer ?
#
loop_
_entity_poly.entity_id
_entity_poly.type
_entity_poly.pdbx_seq_one_letter_code
_entity_poly.pdbx_strand_id
1 'polypeptide(L)'
;MRVGESELLASGARDLGIELDACRTETLLELVDELERGNAQFNLTAIRDRAGMLRKHVLDSLSVQPYLRGARVADVGTGAGFPGLALAVANPERRFTLIEATGKKARFVEQTAARLRVGNVLVVNSRAESYRPFELFDTVVARALSSLADFVA
;
A
#
# COMPACT_ATOMS: atom_id res chain seq x y z
N MET A 1 22.04 5.39 -8.24
CA MET A 1 20.63 5.17 -8.59
C MET A 1 19.85 4.70 -7.39
N ARG A 2 20.06 3.46 -7.01
CA ARG A 2 19.39 2.90 -5.84
C ARG A 2 19.75 3.64 -4.55
N VAL A 3 21.01 4.08 -4.45
CA VAL A 3 21.49 4.83 -3.28
C VAL A 3 20.72 6.14 -3.10
N GLY A 4 20.52 6.87 -4.19
CA GLY A 4 19.75 8.12 -4.13
C GLY A 4 18.30 7.88 -3.75
N GLU A 5 17.69 6.80 -4.26
CA GLU A 5 16.31 6.44 -3.93
C GLU A 5 16.20 5.98 -2.48
N SER A 6 17.16 5.20 -1.99
CA SER A 6 17.20 4.78 -0.59
C SER A 6 17.27 5.97 0.34
N GLU A 7 18.09 6.96 -0.02
CA GLU A 7 18.24 8.18 0.77
C GLU A 7 16.96 9.00 0.77
N LEU A 8 16.33 9.16 -0.39
CA LEU A 8 15.05 9.86 -0.52
C LEU A 8 14.00 9.22 0.38
N LEU A 9 13.91 7.90 0.33
CA LEU A 9 12.90 7.15 1.07
C LEU A 9 13.17 7.20 2.56
N ALA A 10 14.41 6.94 2.98
CA ALA A 10 14.77 6.96 4.40
C ALA A 10 14.60 8.35 5.01
N SER A 11 15.04 9.38 4.29
CA SER A 11 14.91 10.76 4.73
C SER A 11 13.45 11.18 4.83
N GLY A 12 12.65 10.86 3.81
CA GLY A 12 11.23 11.17 3.82
C GLY A 12 10.49 10.47 4.95
N ALA A 13 10.84 9.23 5.22
CA ALA A 13 10.25 8.48 6.33
C ALA A 13 10.61 9.11 7.67
N ARG A 14 11.87 9.50 7.85
CA ARG A 14 12.30 10.19 9.08
C ARG A 14 11.52 11.48 9.31
N ASP A 15 11.26 12.23 8.25
CA ASP A 15 10.44 13.45 8.35
C ASP A 15 9.02 13.15 8.85
N LEU A 16 8.54 11.92 8.62
CA LEU A 16 7.25 11.46 9.10
C LEU A 16 7.33 10.78 10.46
N GLY A 17 8.52 10.73 11.06
CA GLY A 17 8.73 10.04 12.34
C GLY A 17 8.85 8.54 12.23
N ILE A 18 9.16 8.03 11.04
CA ILE A 18 9.24 6.59 10.78
C ILE A 18 10.69 6.20 10.51
N GLU A 19 11.19 5.22 11.28
CA GLU A 19 12.52 4.65 11.05
C GLU A 19 12.37 3.41 10.17
N LEU A 20 12.97 3.45 8.98
CA LEU A 20 12.99 2.31 8.08
C LEU A 20 14.38 1.69 8.11
N ASP A 21 14.45 0.40 8.43
CA ASP A 21 15.72 -0.31 8.33
C ASP A 21 16.05 -0.59 6.86
N ALA A 22 17.25 -1.11 6.60
CA ALA A 22 17.71 -1.38 5.25
C ALA A 22 16.80 -2.39 4.52
N CYS A 23 16.33 -3.39 5.24
CA CYS A 23 15.47 -4.43 4.65
C CYS A 23 14.13 -3.84 4.18
N ARG A 24 13.49 -3.06 5.02
CA ARG A 24 12.20 -2.44 4.66
C ARG A 24 12.37 -1.42 3.55
N THR A 25 13.43 -0.64 3.59
CA THR A 25 13.74 0.31 2.53
C THR A 25 13.87 -0.41 1.19
N GLU A 26 14.63 -1.52 1.17
CA GLU A 26 14.81 -2.28 -0.07
C GLU A 26 13.48 -2.88 -0.56
N THR A 27 12.67 -3.39 0.35
CA THR A 27 11.36 -3.94 -0.03
C THR A 27 10.45 -2.88 -0.63
N LEU A 28 10.46 -1.67 -0.08
CA LEU A 28 9.68 -0.57 -0.63
C LEU A 28 10.19 -0.15 -2.01
N LEU A 29 11.51 -0.19 -2.24
CA LEU A 29 12.05 0.08 -3.57
C LEU A 29 11.65 -1.02 -4.56
N GLU A 30 11.65 -2.27 -4.14
CA GLU A 30 11.17 -3.37 -4.96
C GLU A 30 9.68 -3.22 -5.27
N LEU A 31 8.91 -2.69 -4.35
CA LEU A 31 7.50 -2.40 -4.58
C LEU A 31 7.35 -1.37 -5.71
N VAL A 32 8.21 -0.36 -5.75
CA VAL A 32 8.20 0.60 -6.86
C VAL A 32 8.60 -0.08 -8.16
N ASP A 33 9.57 -1.01 -8.12
CA ASP A 33 9.93 -1.78 -9.31
C ASP A 33 8.73 -2.55 -9.86
N GLU A 34 7.96 -3.18 -8.98
CA GLU A 34 6.77 -3.93 -9.40
C GLU A 34 5.68 -2.99 -9.94
N LEU A 35 5.51 -1.85 -9.31
CA LEU A 35 4.55 -0.86 -9.79
C LEU A 35 4.91 -0.38 -11.19
N GLU A 36 6.18 -0.10 -11.43
CA GLU A 36 6.66 0.36 -12.72
C GLU A 36 6.42 -0.70 -13.80
N ARG A 37 6.74 -1.96 -13.51
CA ARG A 37 6.50 -3.07 -14.43
C ARG A 37 5.01 -3.26 -14.71
N GLY A 38 4.20 -3.27 -13.65
CA GLY A 38 2.75 -3.45 -13.80
C GLY A 38 2.10 -2.30 -14.52
N ASN A 39 2.59 -1.08 -14.30
CA ASN A 39 2.03 0.10 -14.94
C ASN A 39 2.22 0.10 -16.45
N ALA A 40 3.30 -0.52 -16.94
CA ALA A 40 3.52 -0.68 -18.37
C ALA A 40 2.46 -1.57 -19.04
N GLN A 41 1.83 -2.47 -18.26
CA GLN A 41 0.83 -3.40 -18.77
C GLN A 41 -0.61 -2.96 -18.52
N PHE A 42 -0.88 -2.32 -17.36
CA PHE A 42 -2.26 -2.16 -16.89
C PHE A 42 -2.67 -0.72 -16.57
N ASN A 43 -1.81 0.27 -16.74
CA ASN A 43 -2.15 1.66 -16.36
C ASN A 43 -2.61 1.76 -14.91
N LEU A 44 -1.78 1.29 -14.00
CA LEU A 44 -2.09 1.28 -12.57
C LEU A 44 -2.05 2.67 -11.95
N THR A 45 -1.24 3.57 -12.49
CA THR A 45 -1.10 4.92 -12.00
C THR A 45 -0.76 5.87 -13.15
N ALA A 46 -1.19 7.13 -13.01
CA ALA A 46 -0.82 8.18 -13.96
C ALA A 46 0.62 8.69 -13.74
N ILE A 47 1.21 8.37 -12.59
CA ILE A 47 2.57 8.79 -12.26
C ILE A 47 3.55 7.84 -12.96
N ARG A 48 4.42 8.41 -13.80
CA ARG A 48 5.30 7.61 -14.65
C ARG A 48 6.75 7.57 -14.21
N ASP A 49 7.18 8.55 -13.42
CA ASP A 49 8.57 8.61 -12.96
C ASP A 49 8.74 8.01 -11.57
N ARG A 50 9.92 7.45 -11.32
CA ARG A 50 10.19 6.76 -10.05
C ARG A 50 10.17 7.70 -8.86
N ALA A 51 10.71 8.90 -9.02
CA ALA A 51 10.69 9.88 -7.92
C ALA A 51 9.26 10.22 -7.52
N GLY A 52 8.37 10.37 -8.50
CA GLY A 52 6.95 10.60 -8.26
C GLY A 52 6.29 9.43 -7.54
N MET A 53 6.63 8.20 -7.95
CA MET A 53 6.10 7.00 -7.31
C MET A 53 6.55 6.91 -5.85
N LEU A 54 7.82 7.21 -5.58
CA LEU A 54 8.33 7.20 -4.21
C LEU A 54 7.63 8.24 -3.34
N ARG A 55 7.44 9.44 -3.85
CA ARG A 55 6.82 10.53 -3.08
C ARG A 55 5.31 10.40 -2.96
N LYS A 56 4.63 10.18 -4.07
CA LYS A 56 3.16 10.26 -4.12
C LYS A 56 2.47 8.94 -3.82
N HIS A 57 3.19 7.82 -3.95
CA HIS A 57 2.62 6.53 -3.57
C HIS A 57 3.22 6.01 -2.27
N VAL A 58 4.54 5.89 -2.19
CA VAL A 58 5.15 5.26 -1.01
C VAL A 58 5.14 6.19 0.20
N LEU A 59 5.75 7.37 0.09
CA LEU A 59 5.83 8.29 1.23
C LEU A 59 4.46 8.83 1.63
N ASP A 60 3.60 9.10 0.65
CA ASP A 60 2.24 9.51 0.95
C ASP A 60 1.50 8.43 1.74
N SER A 61 1.68 7.17 1.34
CA SER A 61 1.09 6.04 2.09
C SER A 61 1.61 5.99 3.51
N LEU A 62 2.91 6.14 3.70
CA LEU A 62 3.51 6.08 5.04
C LEU A 62 3.05 7.24 5.93
N SER A 63 2.60 8.34 5.36
CA SER A 63 2.09 9.47 6.14
C SER A 63 0.85 9.11 6.95
N VAL A 64 0.19 8.02 6.62
CA VAL A 64 -0.98 7.52 7.35
C VAL A 64 -0.59 6.79 8.63
N GLN A 65 0.66 6.36 8.74
CA GLN A 65 1.08 5.51 9.86
C GLN A 65 0.76 6.04 11.24
N PRO A 66 0.94 7.34 11.56
CA PRO A 66 0.60 7.83 12.91
C PRO A 66 -0.85 7.66 13.29
N TYR A 67 -1.72 7.48 12.31
CA TYR A 67 -3.16 7.37 12.53
C TYR A 67 -3.65 5.92 12.63
N LEU A 68 -2.78 4.94 12.40
CA LEU A 68 -3.16 3.54 12.52
C LEU A 68 -3.41 3.17 13.98
N ARG A 69 -4.48 2.43 14.21
CA ARG A 69 -4.85 1.92 15.53
C ARG A 69 -5.07 0.43 15.44
N GLY A 70 -4.59 -0.30 16.44
CA GLY A 70 -4.84 -1.73 16.57
C GLY A 70 -4.07 -2.59 15.59
N ALA A 71 -4.42 -3.87 15.58
CA ALA A 71 -3.67 -4.88 14.83
C ALA A 71 -4.25 -5.16 13.44
N ARG A 72 -5.53 -4.87 13.21
CA ARG A 72 -6.21 -5.21 11.96
C ARG A 72 -6.60 -3.97 11.19
N VAL A 73 -6.04 -3.83 9.99
CA VAL A 73 -6.25 -2.67 9.13
C VAL A 73 -6.85 -3.13 7.80
N ALA A 74 -7.88 -2.42 7.34
CA ALA A 74 -8.43 -2.65 5.99
C ALA A 74 -8.08 -1.46 5.10
N ASP A 75 -7.70 -1.76 3.86
CA ASP A 75 -7.48 -0.77 2.81
C ASP A 75 -8.56 -0.97 1.75
N VAL A 76 -9.52 -0.06 1.71
CA VAL A 76 -10.68 -0.18 0.82
C VAL A 76 -10.39 0.51 -0.51
N GLY A 77 -10.51 -0.26 -1.60
CA GLY A 77 -10.18 0.24 -2.92
C GLY A 77 -8.69 0.44 -3.09
N THR A 78 -7.91 -0.58 -2.74
CA THR A 78 -6.45 -0.47 -2.66
C THR A 78 -5.77 -0.13 -4.00
N GLY A 79 -6.43 -0.39 -5.13
CA GLY A 79 -5.87 -0.12 -6.45
C GLY A 79 -4.61 -0.93 -6.71
N ALA A 80 -3.50 -0.24 -6.90
CA ALA A 80 -2.20 -0.87 -7.11
C ALA A 80 -1.54 -1.33 -5.80
N GLY A 81 -2.25 -1.25 -4.69
CA GLY A 81 -1.75 -1.70 -3.40
C GLY A 81 -1.37 -0.56 -2.45
N PHE A 82 -1.84 0.64 -2.70
CA PHE A 82 -1.51 1.80 -1.87
C PHE A 82 -2.77 2.38 -1.23
N PRO A 83 -2.69 2.72 0.05
CA PRO A 83 -1.52 2.69 0.93
C PRO A 83 -1.18 1.32 1.54
N GLY A 84 -2.01 0.31 1.36
CA GLY A 84 -1.96 -0.94 2.12
C GLY A 84 -0.65 -1.69 2.06
N LEU A 85 -0.09 -1.93 0.86
CA LEU A 85 1.18 -2.67 0.76
C LEU A 85 2.34 -1.92 1.40
N ALA A 86 2.44 -0.62 1.17
CA ALA A 86 3.51 0.16 1.76
C ALA A 86 3.42 0.16 3.28
N LEU A 87 2.21 0.32 3.81
CA LEU A 87 1.99 0.28 5.25
C LEU A 87 2.28 -1.11 5.83
N ALA A 88 1.95 -2.16 5.09
CA ALA A 88 2.23 -3.53 5.55
C ALA A 88 3.72 -3.78 5.67
N VAL A 89 4.52 -3.29 4.72
CA VAL A 89 5.98 -3.39 4.79
C VAL A 89 6.51 -2.68 6.03
N ALA A 90 6.00 -1.51 6.32
CA ALA A 90 6.45 -0.69 7.45
C ALA A 90 5.92 -1.19 8.80
N ASN A 91 4.87 -2.01 8.80
CA ASN A 91 4.20 -2.47 10.04
C ASN A 91 4.03 -3.99 10.02
N PRO A 92 5.11 -4.76 10.12
CA PRO A 92 5.00 -6.23 10.02
C PRO A 92 4.20 -6.86 11.16
N GLU A 93 4.00 -6.16 12.25
CA GLU A 93 3.22 -6.65 13.40
C GLU A 93 1.72 -6.49 13.23
N ARG A 94 1.28 -5.74 12.21
CA ARG A 94 -0.14 -5.54 11.91
C ARG A 94 -0.57 -6.41 10.74
N ARG A 95 -1.86 -6.67 10.66
CA ARG A 95 -2.44 -7.43 9.54
C ARG A 95 -3.25 -6.50 8.66
N PHE A 96 -3.00 -6.57 7.37
CA PHE A 96 -3.64 -5.71 6.38
C PHE A 96 -4.51 -6.53 5.44
N THR A 97 -5.78 -6.14 5.31
CA THR A 97 -6.68 -6.70 4.31
C THR A 97 -6.88 -5.66 3.24
N LEU A 98 -6.45 -5.98 2.02
CA LEU A 98 -6.52 -5.07 0.88
C LEU A 98 -7.68 -5.49 0.01
N ILE A 99 -8.68 -4.62 -0.11
CA ILE A 99 -9.93 -4.91 -0.80
C ILE A 99 -9.93 -4.18 -2.14
N GLU A 100 -10.12 -4.94 -3.22
CA GLU A 100 -10.12 -4.39 -4.57
C GLU A 100 -11.17 -5.07 -5.43
N ALA A 101 -12.07 -4.28 -6.01
CA ALA A 101 -13.16 -4.79 -6.83
C ALA A 101 -12.68 -5.28 -8.20
N THR A 102 -11.65 -4.65 -8.76
CA THR A 102 -11.14 -4.96 -10.10
C THR A 102 -10.21 -6.17 -10.05
N GLY A 103 -10.57 -7.24 -10.76
CA GLY A 103 -9.82 -8.49 -10.71
C GLY A 103 -8.36 -8.37 -11.14
N LYS A 104 -8.08 -7.58 -12.18
CA LYS A 104 -6.71 -7.39 -12.65
C LYS A 104 -5.83 -6.72 -11.60
N LYS A 105 -6.36 -5.69 -10.94
CA LYS A 105 -5.63 -4.99 -9.88
C LYS A 105 -5.44 -5.88 -8.66
N ALA A 106 -6.47 -6.60 -8.27
CA ALA A 106 -6.38 -7.52 -7.14
C ALA A 106 -5.30 -8.58 -7.37
N ARG A 107 -5.24 -9.15 -8.58
CA ARG A 107 -4.20 -10.13 -8.94
C ARG A 107 -2.82 -9.51 -8.90
N PHE A 108 -2.68 -8.28 -9.41
CA PHE A 108 -1.39 -7.58 -9.36
C PHE A 108 -0.91 -7.41 -7.92
N VAL A 109 -1.79 -6.95 -7.03
CA VAL A 109 -1.45 -6.74 -5.63
C VAL A 109 -1.08 -8.06 -4.94
N GLU A 110 -1.85 -9.10 -5.20
CA GLU A 110 -1.59 -10.42 -4.62
C GLU A 110 -0.24 -10.98 -5.07
N GLN A 111 0.05 -10.89 -6.37
CA GLN A 111 1.33 -11.35 -6.91
C GLN A 111 2.49 -10.53 -6.37
N THR A 112 2.32 -9.23 -6.25
CA THR A 112 3.35 -8.35 -5.74
C THR A 112 3.66 -8.69 -4.27
N ALA A 113 2.63 -8.84 -3.46
CA ALA A 113 2.81 -9.22 -2.05
C ALA A 113 3.56 -10.55 -1.93
N ALA A 114 3.22 -11.52 -2.77
CA ALA A 114 3.89 -12.83 -2.76
C ALA A 114 5.35 -12.72 -3.17
N ARG A 115 5.65 -11.98 -4.24
CA ARG A 115 7.02 -11.80 -4.72
C ARG A 115 7.90 -11.10 -3.70
N LEU A 116 7.37 -10.11 -3.02
CA LEU A 116 8.11 -9.32 -2.03
C LEU A 116 8.07 -9.96 -0.65
N ARG A 117 7.39 -11.09 -0.51
CA ARG A 117 7.25 -11.84 0.75
C ARG A 117 6.66 -10.98 1.87
N VAL A 118 5.66 -10.18 1.52
CA VAL A 118 4.92 -9.38 2.48
C VAL A 118 3.81 -10.27 3.06
N GLY A 119 4.11 -10.94 4.16
CA GLY A 119 3.26 -12.03 4.69
C GLY A 119 2.07 -11.58 5.54
N ASN A 120 1.99 -10.29 5.87
CA ASN A 120 0.93 -9.76 6.71
C ASN A 120 -0.21 -9.12 5.90
N VAL A 121 -0.40 -9.57 4.66
CA VAL A 121 -1.41 -9.02 3.74
C VAL A 121 -2.35 -10.13 3.28
N LEU A 122 -3.65 -9.84 3.28
CA LEU A 122 -4.68 -10.65 2.64
C LEU A 122 -5.32 -9.78 1.57
N VAL A 123 -5.31 -10.23 0.32
CA VAL A 123 -5.94 -9.51 -0.78
C VAL A 123 -7.32 -10.11 -1.04
N VAL A 124 -8.34 -9.26 -1.08
CA VAL A 124 -9.72 -9.69 -1.31
C VAL A 124 -10.23 -9.02 -2.58
N ASN A 125 -10.57 -9.83 -3.58
CA ASN A 125 -11.16 -9.34 -4.82
C ASN A 125 -12.68 -9.27 -4.63
N SER A 126 -13.14 -8.13 -4.17
CA SER A 126 -14.55 -7.91 -3.86
C SER A 126 -14.84 -6.42 -3.82
N ARG A 127 -16.10 -6.08 -3.97
CA ARG A 127 -16.57 -4.74 -3.61
C ARG A 127 -16.59 -4.66 -2.08
N ALA A 128 -16.30 -3.48 -1.56
CA ALA A 128 -16.26 -3.28 -0.11
C ALA A 128 -17.60 -3.63 0.56
N GLU A 129 -18.69 -3.22 -0.06
CA GLU A 129 -20.04 -3.45 0.47
C GLU A 129 -20.45 -4.92 0.47
N SER A 130 -19.77 -5.75 -0.31
CA SER A 130 -20.05 -7.19 -0.40
C SER A 130 -19.18 -8.04 0.49
N TYR A 131 -18.10 -7.47 1.03
CA TYR A 131 -17.17 -8.22 1.85
C TYR A 131 -17.67 -8.33 3.29
N ARG A 132 -17.64 -9.56 3.82
CA ARG A 132 -18.09 -9.85 5.19
C ARG A 132 -16.96 -10.51 5.96
N PRO A 133 -16.10 -9.72 6.62
CA PRO A 133 -14.97 -10.29 7.39
C PRO A 133 -15.46 -11.01 8.65
N PHE A 134 -14.65 -11.98 9.10
CA PHE A 134 -14.93 -12.69 10.35
C PHE A 134 -14.81 -11.76 11.55
N GLU A 135 -13.84 -10.86 11.53
CA GLU A 135 -13.57 -9.95 12.64
C GLU A 135 -13.59 -8.52 12.13
N LEU A 136 -13.98 -7.61 12.99
CA LEU A 136 -13.98 -6.19 12.66
C LEU A 136 -12.54 -5.67 12.56
N PHE A 137 -12.37 -4.63 11.76
CA PHE A 137 -11.09 -3.95 11.62
C PHE A 137 -10.96 -2.86 12.68
N ASP A 138 -9.72 -2.63 13.12
CA ASP A 138 -9.40 -1.56 14.06
C ASP A 138 -9.26 -0.23 13.34
N THR A 139 -8.77 -0.26 12.10
CA THR A 139 -8.57 0.92 11.28
C THR A 139 -8.99 0.60 9.84
N VAL A 140 -9.64 1.55 9.20
CA VAL A 140 -9.98 1.45 7.78
C VAL A 140 -9.38 2.66 7.08
N VAL A 141 -8.62 2.40 6.03
CA VAL A 141 -8.02 3.44 5.21
C VAL A 141 -8.53 3.36 3.79
N ALA A 142 -8.52 4.47 3.09
CA ALA A 142 -8.93 4.52 1.69
C ALA A 142 -8.36 5.77 1.04
N ARG A 143 -8.12 5.69 -0.27
CA ARG A 143 -7.70 6.84 -1.07
C ARG A 143 -8.65 6.97 -2.26
N ALA A 144 -8.73 8.21 -2.78
CA ALA A 144 -9.42 8.49 -4.05
C ALA A 144 -10.86 7.99 -4.12
N LEU A 145 -11.59 8.07 -2.99
CA LEU A 145 -13.02 7.77 -2.98
C LEU A 145 -13.81 9.02 -3.39
N SER A 146 -15.00 8.79 -3.94
CA SER A 146 -15.82 9.88 -4.46
C SER A 146 -16.30 10.82 -3.36
N SER A 147 -16.64 10.30 -2.19
CA SER A 147 -17.06 11.13 -1.05
C SER A 147 -16.93 10.34 0.25
N LEU A 148 -16.90 11.07 1.36
CA LEU A 148 -16.90 10.46 2.67
C LEU A 148 -18.21 9.71 2.93
N ALA A 149 -19.32 10.23 2.43
CA ALA A 149 -20.62 9.56 2.58
C ALA A 149 -20.61 8.18 1.92
N ASP A 150 -20.03 8.08 0.72
CA ASP A 150 -19.90 6.80 0.04
C ASP A 150 -19.00 5.84 0.80
N PHE A 151 -17.97 6.37 1.43
CA PHE A 151 -17.03 5.55 2.19
C PHE A 151 -17.67 4.95 3.44
N VAL A 152 -18.44 5.74 4.18
CA VAL A 152 -19.02 5.29 5.45
C VAL A 152 -20.36 4.56 5.28
N ALA A 153 -20.98 4.70 4.14
CA ALA A 153 -22.24 4.01 3.85
C ALA A 153 -21.97 2.56 3.50
#